data_4e1305d8ef74a0a4bc9174a85b1d3aaa
#
_entry.id   4e1305d8ef74a0a4bc9174a85b1d3aaa
#
_cell.length_a   1.000
_cell.length_b   1.000
_cell.length_c   1.000
_cell.angle_alpha   90.00
_cell.angle_beta   90.00
_cell.angle_gamma   90.00
#
_symmetry.space_group_name_H-M   'P 1'
#
loop_
_entity.id
_entity.type
_entity.pdbx_description
1 polymer ?
#
loop_
_entity_poly.entity_id
_entity_poly.type
_entity_poly.pdbx_seq_one_letter_code
_entity_poly.pdbx_strand_id
1 'polypeptide(L)'
;FTRHQGFGASVFMGIFYAVAMLVIFLIGYTAIPGQMDELKIAIVNEDAGETGAQIAKQLGESLPFEIETDYSNEKALQKLEDNKISLLIHIPENFSASAQNGESAELNFTVNEASATMVSSSMSTIVNEINTQLSTSFSTQTAQGILMNMNVPEEQATAMAQQIENAYVGNYVIINDVPDGMHNSMLPMFLTMAGYVGAMIAAMQLVQVYKHNRGKASRFKLFGYVQLSALIIAIVSTIFALI
;
A
#
# COMPACT_ATOMS: atom_id res chain seq x y z
N PHE A 1 -25.92 -9.47 -41.85
CA PHE A 1 -25.09 -9.48 -40.58
C PHE A 1 -25.99 -9.27 -39.37
N THR A 2 -26.87 -8.29 -39.36
CA THR A 2 -27.77 -7.94 -38.21
C THR A 2 -28.84 -9.01 -37.88
N ARG A 3 -29.08 -10.01 -38.72
CA ARG A 3 -30.03 -11.11 -38.50
C ARG A 3 -29.40 -12.36 -37.85
N HIS A 4 -28.09 -12.37 -37.58
CA HIS A 4 -27.48 -13.46 -36.84
C HIS A 4 -27.80 -13.34 -35.34
N GLN A 5 -28.31 -14.42 -34.75
CA GLN A 5 -28.68 -14.46 -33.32
C GLN A 5 -27.53 -14.10 -32.35
N GLY A 6 -26.29 -14.11 -32.83
CA GLY A 6 -25.08 -13.72 -32.03
C GLY A 6 -24.79 -12.23 -32.06
N PHE A 7 -25.23 -11.46 -33.07
CA PHE A 7 -24.85 -10.05 -33.20
C PHE A 7 -25.39 -9.20 -32.04
N GLY A 8 -26.71 -9.34 -31.75
CA GLY A 8 -27.32 -8.62 -30.64
C GLY A 8 -26.67 -8.94 -29.27
N ALA A 9 -26.33 -10.21 -29.06
CA ALA A 9 -25.65 -10.65 -27.85
C ALA A 9 -24.23 -10.07 -27.75
N SER A 10 -23.48 -9.99 -28.83
CA SER A 10 -22.13 -9.40 -28.86
C SER A 10 -22.16 -7.90 -28.59
N VAL A 11 -23.10 -7.18 -29.18
CA VAL A 11 -23.29 -5.75 -28.94
C VAL A 11 -23.71 -5.49 -27.50
N PHE A 12 -24.67 -6.27 -26.98
CA PHE A 12 -25.09 -6.17 -25.58
C PHE A 12 -23.93 -6.41 -24.62
N MET A 13 -23.13 -7.47 -24.83
CA MET A 13 -21.99 -7.80 -23.97
C MET A 13 -20.90 -6.72 -24.06
N GLY A 14 -20.64 -6.16 -25.23
CA GLY A 14 -19.69 -5.06 -25.39
C GLY A 14 -20.11 -3.81 -24.61
N ILE A 15 -21.37 -3.42 -24.74
CA ILE A 15 -21.93 -2.26 -23.99
C ILE A 15 -21.95 -2.57 -22.50
N PHE A 16 -22.42 -3.75 -22.10
CA PHE A 16 -22.48 -4.16 -20.70
C PHE A 16 -21.08 -4.13 -20.05
N TYR A 17 -20.08 -4.69 -20.73
CA TYR A 17 -18.71 -4.70 -20.21
C TYR A 17 -18.15 -3.27 -20.09
N ALA A 18 -18.35 -2.43 -21.09
CA ALA A 18 -17.90 -1.05 -21.06
C ALA A 18 -18.56 -0.26 -19.92
N VAL A 19 -19.89 -0.40 -19.75
CA VAL A 19 -20.61 0.26 -18.65
C VAL A 19 -20.21 -0.32 -17.30
N ALA A 20 -20.10 -1.64 -17.16
CA ALA A 20 -19.67 -2.27 -15.91
C ALA A 20 -18.25 -1.83 -15.51
N MET A 21 -17.30 -1.80 -16.45
CA MET A 21 -15.95 -1.31 -16.19
C MET A 21 -15.92 0.17 -15.83
N LEU A 22 -16.71 1.00 -16.50
CA LEU A 22 -16.82 2.42 -16.18
C LEU A 22 -17.41 2.64 -14.79
N VAL A 23 -18.43 1.88 -14.41
CA VAL A 23 -19.06 1.97 -13.09
C VAL A 23 -18.09 1.48 -12.00
N ILE A 24 -17.43 0.33 -12.21
CA ILE A 24 -16.43 -0.19 -11.27
C ILE A 24 -15.26 0.79 -11.12
N PHE A 25 -14.76 1.35 -12.24
CA PHE A 25 -13.67 2.32 -12.22
C PHE A 25 -14.08 3.62 -11.52
N LEU A 26 -15.27 4.17 -11.83
CA LEU A 26 -15.78 5.39 -11.19
C LEU A 26 -15.98 5.19 -9.68
N ILE A 27 -16.64 4.10 -9.26
CA ILE A 27 -16.86 3.81 -7.84
C ILE A 27 -15.54 3.52 -7.15
N GLY A 28 -14.67 2.69 -7.76
CA GLY A 28 -13.35 2.39 -7.21
C GLY A 28 -12.50 3.64 -7.06
N TYR A 29 -12.43 4.47 -8.10
CA TYR A 29 -11.58 5.67 -8.10
C TYR A 29 -12.11 6.80 -7.20
N THR A 30 -13.43 6.92 -7.03
CA THR A 30 -14.02 7.89 -6.10
C THR A 30 -14.02 7.41 -4.65
N ALA A 31 -13.98 6.09 -4.42
CA ALA A 31 -13.90 5.53 -3.08
C ALA A 31 -12.47 5.64 -2.49
N ILE A 32 -11.44 5.68 -3.33
CA ILE A 32 -10.04 5.72 -2.90
C ILE A 32 -9.68 6.99 -2.10
N PRO A 33 -10.00 8.23 -2.54
CA PRO A 33 -9.72 9.43 -1.73
C PRO A 33 -10.49 9.45 -0.41
N GLY A 34 -11.72 8.95 -0.38
CA GLY A 34 -12.54 8.92 0.84
C GLY A 34 -12.12 7.87 1.87
N GLN A 35 -11.31 6.89 1.47
CA GLN A 35 -10.75 5.88 2.38
C GLN A 35 -9.33 6.20 2.85
N MET A 36 -8.66 7.17 2.25
CA MET A 36 -7.34 7.60 2.72
C MET A 36 -7.43 8.26 4.10
N ASP A 37 -8.52 8.96 4.40
CA ASP A 37 -8.77 9.56 5.71
C ASP A 37 -9.04 8.50 6.80
N GLU A 38 -9.38 7.27 6.41
CA GLU A 38 -9.60 6.14 7.32
C GLU A 38 -8.31 5.33 7.57
N LEU A 39 -7.20 5.66 6.89
CA LEU A 39 -5.93 4.98 7.11
C LEU A 39 -5.39 5.36 8.49
N LYS A 40 -4.97 4.34 9.23
CA LYS A 40 -4.42 4.51 10.57
C LYS A 40 -2.91 4.48 10.54
N ILE A 41 -2.29 5.37 11.29
CA ILE A 41 -0.85 5.45 11.49
C ILE A 41 -0.56 5.24 12.98
N ALA A 42 0.39 4.38 13.31
CA ALA A 42 0.87 4.27 14.68
C ALA A 42 2.13 5.13 14.87
N ILE A 43 2.16 5.90 15.95
CA ILE A 43 3.36 6.60 16.42
C ILE A 43 3.73 5.99 17.77
N VAL A 44 4.85 5.30 17.81
CA VAL A 44 5.40 4.69 19.03
C VAL A 44 6.61 5.50 19.46
N ASN A 45 6.50 6.19 20.59
CA ASN A 45 7.59 6.96 21.16
C ASN A 45 8.16 6.21 22.37
N GLU A 46 9.37 5.69 22.24
CA GLU A 46 10.14 5.06 23.35
C GLU A 46 11.15 6.05 23.95
N ASP A 47 11.34 7.23 23.33
CA ASP A 47 12.23 8.27 23.84
C ASP A 47 11.64 8.97 25.06
N ALA A 48 12.40 9.02 26.14
CA ALA A 48 12.02 9.71 27.36
C ALA A 48 12.32 11.23 27.32
N GLY A 49 12.97 11.71 26.28
CA GLY A 49 13.38 13.09 26.11
C GLY A 49 12.31 14.00 25.53
N GLU A 50 12.52 15.29 25.68
CA GLU A 50 11.56 16.30 25.23
C GLU A 50 11.46 16.39 23.72
N THR A 51 12.58 16.17 22.99
CA THR A 51 12.62 16.28 21.52
C THR A 51 11.76 15.20 20.86
N GLY A 52 11.87 13.93 21.32
CA GLY A 52 11.04 12.84 20.81
C GLY A 52 9.55 13.06 21.11
N ALA A 53 9.22 13.55 22.31
CA ALA A 53 7.84 13.85 22.65
C ALA A 53 7.26 14.99 21.79
N GLN A 54 8.03 16.03 21.49
CA GLN A 54 7.62 17.14 20.62
C GLN A 54 7.39 16.66 19.18
N ILE A 55 8.28 15.81 18.65
CA ILE A 55 8.12 15.25 17.30
C ILE A 55 6.88 14.36 17.23
N ALA A 56 6.70 13.45 18.19
CA ALA A 56 5.51 12.60 18.23
C ALA A 56 4.23 13.42 18.22
N LYS A 57 4.19 14.49 19.02
CA LYS A 57 3.06 15.41 19.08
C LYS A 57 2.86 16.16 17.75
N GLN A 58 3.93 16.73 17.18
CA GLN A 58 3.88 17.48 15.94
C GLN A 58 3.41 16.60 14.78
N LEU A 59 3.92 15.38 14.65
CA LEU A 59 3.48 14.43 13.64
C LEU A 59 2.01 14.03 13.85
N GLY A 60 1.58 13.82 15.10
CA GLY A 60 0.20 13.51 15.43
C GLY A 60 -0.79 14.63 15.09
N GLU A 61 -0.37 15.90 15.18
CA GLU A 61 -1.20 17.06 14.86
C GLU A 61 -1.15 17.45 13.38
N SER A 62 -0.06 17.15 12.66
CA SER A 62 0.13 17.59 11.27
C SER A 62 -0.36 16.59 10.24
N LEU A 63 -0.42 15.31 10.58
CA LEU A 63 -0.83 14.27 9.65
C LEU A 63 -2.36 14.16 9.57
N PRO A 64 -2.95 14.12 8.36
CA PRO A 64 -4.40 14.04 8.17
C PRO A 64 -4.93 12.61 8.28
N PHE A 65 -4.46 11.85 9.29
CA PHE A 65 -4.79 10.44 9.48
C PHE A 65 -5.24 10.17 10.91
N GLU A 66 -5.91 9.03 11.12
CA GLU A 66 -6.19 8.54 12.48
C GLU A 66 -4.88 8.05 13.12
N ILE A 67 -4.45 8.73 14.19
CA ILE A 67 -3.19 8.43 14.86
C ILE A 67 -3.43 7.56 16.09
N GLU A 68 -2.75 6.43 16.16
CA GLU A 68 -2.77 5.49 17.29
C GLU A 68 -1.42 5.58 18.03
N THR A 69 -1.46 5.91 19.31
CA THR A 69 -0.24 6.11 20.14
C THR A 69 -0.09 5.10 21.29
N ASP A 70 -1.10 4.26 21.54
CA ASP A 70 -1.18 3.39 22.71
C ASP A 70 -0.58 2.00 22.48
N TYR A 71 0.31 1.84 21.53
CA TYR A 71 0.94 0.54 21.21
C TYR A 71 2.41 0.50 21.66
N SER A 72 2.85 -0.69 22.12
CA SER A 72 4.26 -1.02 22.09
C SER A 72 4.73 -1.25 20.65
N ASN A 73 6.03 -1.11 20.39
CA ASN A 73 6.61 -1.31 19.07
C ASN A 73 6.24 -2.70 18.49
N GLU A 74 6.35 -3.77 19.29
CA GLU A 74 5.97 -5.13 18.86
C GLU A 74 4.50 -5.23 18.44
N LYS A 75 3.59 -4.64 19.22
CA LYS A 75 2.16 -4.65 18.93
C LYS A 75 1.82 -3.82 17.70
N ALA A 76 2.50 -2.71 17.49
CA ALA A 76 2.34 -1.89 16.30
C ALA A 76 2.83 -2.62 15.05
N LEU A 77 3.98 -3.32 15.11
CA LEU A 77 4.47 -4.17 14.02
C LEU A 77 3.46 -5.26 13.66
N GLN A 78 2.90 -5.95 14.64
CA GLN A 78 1.87 -6.96 14.39
C GLN A 78 0.61 -6.36 13.74
N LYS A 79 0.20 -5.17 14.16
CA LYS A 79 -0.93 -4.44 13.54
C LYS A 79 -0.65 -4.04 12.11
N LEU A 80 0.60 -3.67 11.80
CA LEU A 80 1.05 -3.36 10.46
C LEU A 80 1.06 -4.59 9.56
N GLU A 81 1.54 -5.73 10.04
CA GLU A 81 1.49 -7.02 9.33
C GLU A 81 0.04 -7.46 9.03
N ASP A 82 -0.86 -7.24 9.99
CA ASP A 82 -2.30 -7.52 9.86
C ASP A 82 -3.05 -6.49 8.98
N ASN A 83 -2.36 -5.49 8.40
CA ASN A 83 -2.94 -4.36 7.65
C ASN A 83 -4.00 -3.57 8.45
N LYS A 84 -3.87 -3.49 9.77
CA LYS A 84 -4.74 -2.70 10.65
C LYS A 84 -4.24 -1.27 10.83
N ILE A 85 -2.97 -1.03 10.57
CA ILE A 85 -2.33 0.27 10.39
C ILE A 85 -1.56 0.26 9.08
N SER A 86 -1.30 1.41 8.51
CA SER A 86 -0.67 1.55 7.20
C SER A 86 0.79 2.02 7.27
N LEU A 87 1.14 2.67 8.37
CA LEU A 87 2.50 3.16 8.65
C LEU A 87 2.76 3.06 10.16
N LEU A 88 3.94 2.61 10.51
CA LEU A 88 4.48 2.71 11.87
C LEU A 88 5.63 3.71 11.88
N ILE A 89 5.52 4.73 12.73
CA ILE A 89 6.59 5.69 13.04
C ILE A 89 7.10 5.35 14.43
N HIS A 90 8.34 4.94 14.53
CA HIS A 90 8.98 4.56 15.79
C HIS A 90 10.12 5.51 16.13
N ILE A 91 10.02 6.15 17.29
CA ILE A 91 11.01 7.04 17.87
C ILE A 91 11.76 6.24 18.94
N PRO A 92 13.05 5.87 18.73
CA PRO A 92 13.79 5.03 19.64
C PRO A 92 14.20 5.78 20.92
N GLU A 93 14.53 5.04 21.99
CA GLU A 93 14.84 5.54 23.34
C GLU A 93 15.96 6.60 23.39
N ASN A 94 16.91 6.55 22.47
CA ASN A 94 18.08 7.44 22.45
C ASN A 94 17.92 8.67 21.54
N PHE A 95 16.74 8.89 20.96
CA PHE A 95 16.53 9.93 19.96
C PHE A 95 16.90 11.33 20.45
N SER A 96 16.37 11.76 21.60
CA SER A 96 16.67 13.07 22.17
C SER A 96 18.12 13.20 22.62
N ALA A 97 18.70 12.11 23.15
CA ALA A 97 20.09 12.12 23.58
C ALA A 97 21.04 12.27 22.39
N SER A 98 20.82 11.55 21.31
CA SER A 98 21.60 11.69 20.07
C SER A 98 21.49 13.10 19.48
N ALA A 99 20.28 13.64 19.41
CA ALA A 99 20.07 15.01 18.93
C ALA A 99 20.81 16.07 19.77
N GLN A 100 20.84 15.91 21.11
CA GLN A 100 21.54 16.84 22.01
C GLN A 100 23.06 16.71 21.94
N ASN A 101 23.56 15.49 21.73
CA ASN A 101 25.00 15.23 21.64
C ASN A 101 25.60 15.58 20.28
N GLY A 102 24.79 16.00 19.32
CA GLY A 102 25.23 16.23 17.94
C GLY A 102 25.52 14.94 17.17
N GLU A 103 24.95 13.83 17.62
CA GLU A 103 24.91 12.54 16.93
C GLU A 103 23.67 12.48 16.02
N SER A 104 23.64 11.54 15.08
CA SER A 104 22.46 11.36 14.23
C SER A 104 21.25 10.89 15.07
N ALA A 105 20.18 11.68 15.03
CA ALA A 105 18.90 11.29 15.59
C ALA A 105 18.14 10.43 14.57
N GLU A 106 17.91 9.17 14.90
CA GLU A 106 17.29 8.19 14.00
C GLU A 106 15.80 8.06 14.26
N LEU A 107 15.00 8.11 13.19
CA LEU A 107 13.56 7.85 13.20
C LEU A 107 13.26 6.68 12.26
N ASN A 108 12.52 5.68 12.75
CA ASN A 108 12.22 4.50 11.95
C ASN A 108 10.80 4.55 11.40
N PHE A 109 10.67 4.40 10.08
CA PHE A 109 9.41 4.31 9.36
C PHE A 109 9.26 2.91 8.80
N THR A 110 8.18 2.22 9.16
CA THR A 110 7.91 0.87 8.67
C THR A 110 6.60 0.84 7.91
N VAL A 111 6.63 0.29 6.70
CA VAL A 111 5.47 0.12 5.81
C VAL A 111 5.35 -1.34 5.41
N ASN A 112 4.13 -1.85 5.29
CA ASN A 112 3.86 -3.18 4.75
C ASN A 112 3.64 -3.09 3.24
N GLU A 113 4.60 -3.59 2.45
CA GLU A 113 4.53 -3.54 0.98
C GLU A 113 3.52 -4.54 0.39
N ALA A 114 3.18 -5.60 1.12
CA ALA A 114 2.12 -6.52 0.75
C ALA A 114 0.70 -5.94 0.89
N SER A 115 0.56 -4.74 1.45
CA SER A 115 -0.71 -4.00 1.45
C SER A 115 -1.09 -3.52 0.04
N ALA A 116 -2.30 -2.96 -0.12
CA ALA A 116 -2.71 -2.43 -1.42
C ALA A 116 -1.67 -1.44 -1.97
N THR A 117 -1.24 -1.61 -3.22
CA THR A 117 -0.18 -0.81 -3.86
C THR A 117 -0.36 0.71 -3.70
N MET A 118 -1.60 1.18 -3.71
CA MET A 118 -1.91 2.59 -3.50
C MET A 118 -1.62 3.04 -2.07
N VAL A 119 -1.89 2.19 -1.08
CA VAL A 119 -1.62 2.48 0.34
C VAL A 119 -0.10 2.54 0.56
N SER A 120 0.65 1.53 0.12
CA SER A 120 2.11 1.50 0.28
C SER A 120 2.79 2.66 -0.43
N SER A 121 2.37 3.02 -1.66
CA SER A 121 2.90 4.17 -2.40
C SER A 121 2.58 5.50 -1.71
N SER A 122 1.38 5.64 -1.16
CA SER A 122 0.99 6.86 -0.42
C SER A 122 1.81 7.00 0.86
N MET A 123 2.00 5.90 1.60
CA MET A 123 2.82 5.92 2.82
C MET A 123 4.28 6.26 2.51
N SER A 124 4.85 5.72 1.44
CA SER A 124 6.20 6.06 0.98
C SER A 124 6.34 7.56 0.66
N THR A 125 5.34 8.15 0.03
CA THR A 125 5.34 9.59 -0.26
C THR A 125 5.30 10.42 1.02
N ILE A 126 4.47 10.02 1.98
CA ILE A 126 4.36 10.68 3.30
C ILE A 126 5.68 10.57 4.07
N VAL A 127 6.30 9.39 4.09
CA VAL A 127 7.61 9.19 4.74
C VAL A 127 8.66 10.10 4.14
N ASN A 128 8.72 10.22 2.81
CA ASN A 128 9.66 11.11 2.13
C ASN A 128 9.41 12.59 2.49
N GLU A 129 8.15 13.01 2.59
CA GLU A 129 7.80 14.37 3.00
C GLU A 129 8.21 14.64 4.45
N ILE A 130 7.90 13.72 5.37
CA ILE A 130 8.31 13.82 6.79
C ILE A 130 9.84 13.89 6.89
N ASN A 131 10.56 13.00 6.19
CA ASN A 131 12.01 12.99 6.19
C ASN A 131 12.61 14.31 5.69
N THR A 132 12.03 14.88 4.63
CA THR A 132 12.48 16.17 4.09
C THR A 132 12.26 17.30 5.09
N GLN A 133 11.10 17.36 5.74
CA GLN A 133 10.78 18.39 6.73
C GLN A 133 11.64 18.25 7.98
N LEU A 134 11.82 17.03 8.51
CA LEU A 134 12.65 16.79 9.68
C LEU A 134 14.13 17.08 9.39
N SER A 135 14.67 16.62 8.27
CA SER A 135 16.04 16.90 7.85
C SER A 135 16.29 18.41 7.76
N THR A 136 15.38 19.15 7.15
CA THR A 136 15.48 20.62 7.07
C THR A 136 15.44 21.27 8.45
N SER A 137 14.55 20.82 9.33
CA SER A 137 14.42 21.37 10.69
C SER A 137 15.66 21.11 11.53
N PHE A 138 16.19 19.88 11.52
CA PHE A 138 17.39 19.50 12.26
C PHE A 138 18.63 20.24 11.71
N SER A 139 18.79 20.31 10.39
CA SER A 139 19.89 21.05 9.77
C SER A 139 19.85 22.53 10.12
N THR A 140 18.66 23.15 10.13
CA THR A 140 18.48 24.55 10.50
C THR A 140 18.83 24.80 11.97
N GLN A 141 18.35 23.95 12.88
CA GLN A 141 18.65 24.08 14.32
C GLN A 141 20.15 23.93 14.61
N THR A 142 20.78 22.93 13.95
CA THR A 142 22.22 22.70 14.10
C THR A 142 23.02 23.89 13.53
N ALA A 143 22.63 24.41 12.37
CA ALA A 143 23.26 25.61 11.79
C ALA A 143 23.13 26.85 12.70
N GLN A 144 21.97 27.07 13.31
CA GLN A 144 21.76 28.13 14.28
C GLN A 144 22.66 27.98 15.51
N GLY A 145 22.79 26.76 16.04
CA GLY A 145 23.69 26.45 17.16
C GLY A 145 25.15 26.76 16.83
N ILE A 146 25.60 26.49 15.62
CA ILE A 146 26.95 26.78 15.13
C ILE A 146 27.17 28.29 14.99
N LEU A 147 26.21 29.00 14.37
CA LEU A 147 26.31 30.47 14.19
C LEU A 147 26.39 31.23 15.52
N MET A 148 25.76 30.69 16.58
CA MET A 148 25.86 31.25 17.92
C MET A 148 27.26 31.14 18.55
N ASN A 149 28.05 30.16 18.08
CA ASN A 149 29.40 29.88 18.57
C ASN A 149 30.53 30.34 17.64
N MET A 150 30.34 31.36 16.82
CA MET A 150 31.18 31.80 15.71
C MET A 150 32.62 32.25 16.05
N ASN A 151 33.30 31.67 17.00
CA ASN A 151 34.74 31.82 17.22
C ASN A 151 35.53 30.53 16.94
N VAL A 152 35.07 29.72 16.01
CA VAL A 152 35.54 28.35 15.77
C VAL A 152 36.62 28.28 14.70
N PRO A 153 37.74 27.56 14.93
CA PRO A 153 38.78 27.30 13.92
C PRO A 153 38.21 26.45 12.75
N GLU A 154 38.83 26.62 11.55
CA GLU A 154 38.37 26.00 10.28
C GLU A 154 38.20 24.49 10.32
N GLU A 155 39.07 23.78 11.05
CA GLU A 155 38.92 22.30 11.25
C GLU A 155 37.66 21.92 12.02
N GLN A 156 37.26 22.70 13.00
CA GLN A 156 36.04 22.48 13.77
C GLN A 156 34.80 22.86 12.97
N ALA A 157 34.87 23.89 12.13
CA ALA A 157 33.79 24.29 11.23
C ALA A 157 33.46 23.19 10.21
N THR A 158 34.47 22.47 9.72
CA THR A 158 34.28 21.32 8.81
C THR A 158 33.61 20.13 9.52
N ALA A 159 34.05 19.82 10.76
CA ALA A 159 33.43 18.77 11.57
C ALA A 159 31.96 19.10 11.91
N MET A 160 31.67 20.37 12.19
CA MET A 160 30.32 20.86 12.45
C MET A 160 29.43 20.84 11.18
N ALA A 161 29.98 21.13 10.01
CA ALA A 161 29.25 20.99 8.74
C ALA A 161 28.84 19.51 8.49
N GLN A 162 29.71 18.56 8.80
CA GLN A 162 29.39 17.12 8.77
C GLN A 162 28.34 16.72 9.79
N GLN A 163 28.34 17.31 10.98
CA GLN A 163 27.27 17.11 11.96
C GLN A 163 25.91 17.62 11.45
N ILE A 164 25.88 18.74 10.74
CA ILE A 164 24.63 19.26 10.14
C ILE A 164 24.09 18.27 9.11
N GLU A 165 24.94 17.73 8.25
CA GLU A 165 24.55 16.77 7.21
C GLU A 165 23.97 15.49 7.81
N ASN A 166 24.47 15.08 8.99
CA ASN A 166 24.08 13.85 9.67
C ASN A 166 23.20 14.08 10.92
N ALA A 167 22.63 15.27 11.09
CA ALA A 167 21.84 15.60 12.29
C ALA A 167 20.56 14.78 12.43
N TYR A 168 20.06 14.24 11.32
CA TYR A 168 18.88 13.41 11.28
C TYR A 168 19.01 12.32 10.22
N VAL A 169 18.60 11.11 10.58
CA VAL A 169 18.47 9.97 9.67
C VAL A 169 17.08 9.36 9.81
N GLY A 170 16.35 9.33 8.71
CA GLY A 170 15.09 8.61 8.62
C GLY A 170 15.31 7.22 8.03
N ASN A 171 15.17 6.19 8.83
CA ASN A 171 15.28 4.81 8.40
C ASN A 171 13.93 4.33 7.85
N TYR A 172 13.89 4.01 6.56
CA TYR A 172 12.72 3.44 5.90
C TYR A 172 12.85 1.92 5.86
N VAL A 173 11.98 1.24 6.60
CA VAL A 173 11.94 -0.21 6.70
C VAL A 173 10.70 -0.74 5.99
N ILE A 174 10.93 -1.66 5.07
CA ILE A 174 9.86 -2.37 4.35
C ILE A 174 9.70 -3.75 4.98
N ILE A 175 8.48 -4.09 5.36
CA ILE A 175 8.11 -5.46 5.73
C ILE A 175 7.28 -6.09 4.62
N ASN A 176 7.36 -7.42 4.50
CA ASN A 176 6.72 -8.19 3.42
C ASN A 176 7.08 -7.63 2.03
N ASP A 177 8.38 -7.41 1.85
CA ASP A 177 8.97 -6.91 0.61
C ASP A 177 8.46 -7.71 -0.61
N VAL A 178 7.97 -6.98 -1.61
CA VAL A 178 7.57 -7.54 -2.90
C VAL A 178 8.74 -7.38 -3.86
N PRO A 179 9.21 -8.48 -4.48
CA PRO A 179 10.34 -8.39 -5.40
C PRO A 179 10.20 -7.25 -6.41
N ASP A 180 11.28 -6.51 -6.64
CA ASP A 180 11.31 -5.36 -7.54
C ASP A 180 10.73 -5.69 -8.92
N GLY A 181 9.95 -4.76 -9.43
CA GLY A 181 9.39 -4.82 -10.76
C GLY A 181 7.87 -4.66 -10.79
N MET A 182 7.41 -3.79 -11.66
CA MET A 182 5.98 -3.49 -11.85
C MET A 182 5.14 -4.76 -12.11
N HIS A 183 5.74 -5.80 -12.70
CA HIS A 183 5.07 -7.08 -12.94
C HIS A 183 4.70 -7.79 -11.63
N ASN A 184 5.50 -7.71 -10.58
CA ASN A 184 5.21 -8.36 -9.30
C ASN A 184 4.09 -7.64 -8.55
N SER A 185 4.11 -6.32 -8.50
CA SER A 185 3.06 -5.52 -7.85
C SER A 185 1.72 -5.56 -8.59
N MET A 186 1.74 -5.72 -9.93
CA MET A 186 0.53 -5.78 -10.75
C MET A 186 0.00 -7.20 -11.00
N LEU A 187 0.79 -8.24 -10.71
CA LEU A 187 0.43 -9.64 -10.96
C LEU A 187 -0.92 -10.03 -10.36
N PRO A 188 -1.26 -9.72 -9.08
CA PRO A 188 -2.55 -10.06 -8.49
C PRO A 188 -3.73 -9.44 -9.25
N MET A 189 -3.58 -8.20 -9.72
CA MET A 189 -4.59 -7.51 -10.51
C MET A 189 -4.80 -8.21 -11.86
N PHE A 190 -3.72 -8.53 -12.59
CA PHE A 190 -3.82 -9.23 -13.86
C PHE A 190 -4.38 -10.64 -13.73
N LEU A 191 -4.00 -11.39 -12.68
CA LEU A 191 -4.57 -12.71 -12.40
C LEU A 191 -6.07 -12.63 -12.13
N THR A 192 -6.50 -11.65 -11.35
CA THR A 192 -7.92 -11.42 -11.08
C THR A 192 -8.70 -11.10 -12.34
N MET A 193 -8.18 -10.20 -13.18
CA MET A 193 -8.78 -9.85 -14.47
C MET A 193 -8.83 -11.04 -15.43
N ALA A 194 -7.74 -11.79 -15.54
CA ALA A 194 -7.67 -12.97 -16.39
C ALA A 194 -8.67 -14.04 -15.92
N GLY A 195 -8.77 -14.27 -14.61
CA GLY A 195 -9.76 -15.17 -14.02
C GLY A 195 -11.19 -14.77 -14.33
N TYR A 196 -11.50 -13.47 -14.20
CA TYR A 196 -12.84 -12.94 -14.50
C TYR A 196 -13.21 -13.11 -15.99
N VAL A 197 -12.32 -12.71 -16.90
CA VAL A 197 -12.54 -12.84 -18.35
C VAL A 197 -12.62 -14.31 -18.73
N GLY A 198 -11.76 -15.17 -18.20
CA GLY A 198 -11.79 -16.62 -18.42
C GLY A 198 -13.10 -17.25 -17.96
N ALA A 199 -13.57 -16.90 -16.77
CA ALA A 199 -14.85 -17.37 -16.24
C ALA A 199 -16.04 -16.92 -17.10
N MET A 200 -16.03 -15.68 -17.60
CA MET A 200 -17.07 -15.17 -18.49
C MET A 200 -17.11 -15.92 -19.81
N ILE A 201 -15.95 -16.18 -20.44
CA ILE A 201 -15.85 -16.97 -21.68
C ILE A 201 -16.34 -18.40 -21.43
N ALA A 202 -15.90 -19.04 -20.36
CA ALA A 202 -16.33 -20.39 -19.99
C ALA A 202 -17.85 -20.47 -19.77
N ALA A 203 -18.43 -19.50 -19.07
CA ALA A 203 -19.87 -19.43 -18.84
C ALA A 203 -20.65 -19.30 -20.16
N MET A 204 -20.20 -18.46 -21.10
CA MET A 204 -20.83 -18.35 -22.42
C MET A 204 -20.79 -19.68 -23.19
N GLN A 205 -19.68 -20.38 -23.17
CA GLN A 205 -19.55 -21.69 -23.83
C GLN A 205 -20.44 -22.75 -23.17
N LEU A 206 -20.48 -22.81 -21.86
CA LEU A 206 -21.34 -23.75 -21.11
C LEU A 206 -22.81 -23.51 -21.36
N VAL A 207 -23.25 -22.24 -21.50
CA VAL A 207 -24.63 -21.88 -21.90
C VAL A 207 -24.94 -22.41 -23.32
N GLN A 208 -24.00 -22.32 -24.25
CA GLN A 208 -24.15 -22.86 -25.61
C GLN A 208 -24.29 -24.40 -25.58
N VAL A 209 -23.44 -25.10 -24.81
CA VAL A 209 -23.51 -26.55 -24.61
C VAL A 209 -24.85 -26.94 -23.98
N TYR A 210 -25.31 -26.19 -22.97
CA TYR A 210 -26.64 -26.40 -22.40
C TYR A 210 -27.77 -26.30 -23.43
N LYS A 211 -27.75 -25.22 -24.21
CA LYS A 211 -28.78 -24.99 -25.26
C LYS A 211 -28.77 -26.08 -26.32
N HIS A 212 -27.60 -26.52 -26.78
CA HIS A 212 -27.46 -27.55 -27.81
C HIS A 212 -27.98 -28.91 -27.33
N ASN A 213 -27.82 -29.21 -26.04
CA ASN A 213 -28.25 -30.52 -25.47
C ASN A 213 -29.66 -30.47 -24.83
N ARG A 214 -30.32 -29.33 -24.90
CA ARG A 214 -31.70 -29.16 -24.43
C ARG A 214 -32.63 -30.09 -25.20
N GLY A 215 -33.31 -31.01 -24.49
CA GLY A 215 -34.18 -32.03 -25.05
C GLY A 215 -33.52 -33.41 -25.22
N LYS A 216 -32.18 -33.55 -25.10
CA LYS A 216 -31.48 -34.83 -25.13
C LYS A 216 -31.34 -35.47 -23.74
N ALA A 217 -31.50 -34.66 -22.67
CA ALA A 217 -31.46 -35.13 -21.29
C ALA A 217 -32.43 -34.33 -20.41
N SER A 218 -32.75 -34.87 -19.22
CA SER A 218 -33.59 -34.14 -18.28
C SER A 218 -32.91 -32.84 -17.83
N ARG A 219 -33.66 -31.79 -17.53
CA ARG A 219 -33.14 -30.47 -17.15
C ARG A 219 -32.20 -30.54 -15.96
N PHE A 220 -32.51 -31.39 -14.95
CA PHE A 220 -31.67 -31.57 -13.76
C PHE A 220 -30.33 -32.23 -14.10
N LYS A 221 -30.33 -33.27 -14.92
CA LYS A 221 -29.09 -33.94 -15.36
C LYS A 221 -28.20 -32.97 -16.15
N LEU A 222 -28.79 -32.22 -17.08
CA LEU A 222 -28.06 -31.25 -17.91
C LEU A 222 -27.48 -30.13 -17.06
N PHE A 223 -28.23 -29.60 -16.09
CA PHE A 223 -27.72 -28.63 -15.12
C PHE A 223 -26.56 -29.20 -14.30
N GLY A 224 -26.68 -30.43 -13.79
CA GLY A 224 -25.59 -31.07 -13.06
C GLY A 224 -24.31 -31.22 -13.89
N TYR A 225 -24.43 -31.62 -15.16
CA TYR A 225 -23.27 -31.69 -16.05
C TYR A 225 -22.61 -30.33 -16.30
N VAL A 226 -23.40 -29.28 -16.47
CA VAL A 226 -22.88 -27.92 -16.66
C VAL A 226 -22.12 -27.45 -15.41
N GLN A 227 -22.68 -27.69 -14.21
CA GLN A 227 -22.01 -27.35 -12.95
C GLN A 227 -20.71 -28.12 -12.74
N LEU A 228 -20.74 -29.44 -13.02
CA LEU A 228 -19.52 -30.25 -12.93
C LEU A 228 -18.45 -29.79 -13.91
N SER A 229 -18.84 -29.44 -15.15
CA SER A 229 -17.91 -28.90 -16.15
C SER A 229 -17.34 -27.57 -15.72
N ALA A 230 -18.14 -26.67 -15.15
CA ALA A 230 -17.69 -25.39 -14.62
C ALA A 230 -16.67 -25.59 -13.49
N LEU A 231 -16.93 -26.53 -12.58
CA LEU A 231 -16.00 -26.86 -11.50
C LEU A 231 -14.66 -27.39 -12.02
N ILE A 232 -14.69 -28.31 -12.99
CA ILE A 232 -13.47 -28.85 -13.61
C ILE A 232 -12.67 -27.74 -14.31
N ILE A 233 -13.34 -26.86 -15.07
CA ILE A 233 -12.69 -25.74 -15.74
C ILE A 233 -12.05 -24.81 -14.70
N ALA A 234 -12.75 -24.50 -13.61
CA ALA A 234 -12.21 -23.66 -12.54
C ALA A 234 -10.95 -24.26 -11.90
N ILE A 235 -10.99 -25.55 -11.56
CA ILE A 235 -9.83 -26.27 -10.97
C ILE A 235 -8.63 -26.25 -11.94
N VAL A 236 -8.86 -26.63 -13.19
CA VAL A 236 -7.79 -26.71 -14.21
C VAL A 236 -7.19 -25.31 -14.45
N SER A 237 -8.03 -24.29 -14.64
CA SER A 237 -7.54 -22.93 -14.86
C SER A 237 -6.76 -22.35 -13.67
N THR A 238 -7.18 -22.69 -12.43
CA THR A 238 -6.45 -22.27 -11.23
C THR A 238 -5.08 -22.95 -11.14
N ILE A 239 -5.00 -24.25 -11.45
CA ILE A 239 -3.71 -24.96 -11.46
C ILE A 239 -2.75 -24.31 -12.47
N PHE A 240 -3.22 -24.02 -13.70
CA PHE A 240 -2.40 -23.37 -14.73
C PHE A 240 -2.02 -21.92 -14.38
N ALA A 241 -2.82 -21.23 -13.59
CA ALA A 241 -2.50 -19.87 -13.16
C ALA A 241 -1.46 -19.82 -12.02
N LEU A 242 -1.27 -20.94 -11.28
CA LEU A 242 -0.33 -21.04 -10.16
C LEU A 242 1.02 -21.67 -10.53
N ILE A 243 1.19 -22.16 -11.76
CA ILE A 243 2.45 -22.68 -12.31
C ILE A 243 3.17 -21.58 -13.08
#